data_a9a898b5ce5c683c7e93617bdac92dcc
#
_entry.id   a9a898b5ce5c683c7e93617bdac92dcc
#
_cell.length_a   1.000
_cell.length_b   1.000
_cell.length_c   1.000
_cell.angle_alpha   90.00
_cell.angle_beta   90.00
_cell.angle_gamma   90.00
#
_symmetry.space_group_name_H-M   'P 1'
#
loop_
_entity.id
_entity.type
_entity.pdbx_description
1 polymer ?
#
loop_
_entity_poly.entity_id
_entity_poly.type
_entity_poly.pdbx_seq_one_letter_code
_entity_poly.pdbx_strand_id
1 'polypeptide(L)'
;MISTAIQQLVNYGLDTGLILPDDEIYIRNQLLMTMQLDSFTEPEGDVCYADLESILKTLVDDAAARGVCDDSPTARDLFDTRLMGVLTPRPSIVRANFEERYETDGPQAATDWFYKFSQDTDYIRRYRIKRDVKWVTRTPYGDLDITINLSKPEKDPKAIAAAKLAPQSAYPKCQLCVENEGYAGRLNHPARENHRIIPLTINDSAWNFQYSPYVYYNEHCIVFNNQHTPMKIERATFRKLLDFVALFPHYFVGSNADLPIVGGSILSHDHFQGGHYEFAMAKAPIEKKWVFPGFEDVDAGIVHWPMSCIRLTCADDERLVELADQILTAWRSYTDESCFVYAETDGEPHNTITPIARMRDGKFQLDLVLRNNITTPEHPLGVYHPHAKLHHIKKENIGLIEVMGLAVLPSRLKAEMTDVEAALVAHTPAAEYGENIQKHAEWAMDILARHPELNVENVHTIVQDEIGHVFAEVLVDAGVYKMDTAGRAGFERFLASI
;
A
#
# COMPACT_ATOMS: atom_id res chain seq x y z
N MET A 1 -15.08 -27.61 -25.18
CA MET A 1 -14.91 -26.93 -23.90
C MET A 1 -13.66 -26.04 -23.83
N ILE A 2 -12.44 -26.56 -24.07
CA ILE A 2 -11.23 -25.72 -23.96
C ILE A 2 -11.13 -24.65 -25.04
N SER A 3 -11.47 -24.96 -26.28
CA SER A 3 -11.53 -23.98 -27.40
C SER A 3 -12.52 -22.85 -27.10
N THR A 4 -13.63 -23.15 -26.44
CA THR A 4 -14.61 -22.16 -26.00
C THR A 4 -13.99 -21.19 -24.95
N ALA A 5 -13.25 -21.71 -23.97
CA ALA A 5 -12.59 -20.87 -22.97
C ALA A 5 -11.47 -20.00 -23.61
N ILE A 6 -10.75 -20.52 -24.61
CA ILE A 6 -9.78 -19.73 -25.38
C ILE A 6 -10.50 -18.60 -26.11
N GLN A 7 -11.62 -18.89 -26.81
CA GLN A 7 -12.37 -17.86 -27.50
C GLN A 7 -12.97 -16.82 -26.55
N GLN A 8 -13.45 -17.26 -25.38
CA GLN A 8 -13.90 -16.34 -24.32
C GLN A 8 -12.81 -15.38 -23.88
N LEU A 9 -11.56 -15.86 -23.73
CA LEU A 9 -10.43 -15.00 -23.37
C LEU A 9 -10.08 -14.02 -24.49
N VAL A 10 -10.15 -14.46 -25.76
CA VAL A 10 -9.99 -13.59 -26.93
C VAL A 10 -11.08 -12.51 -26.96
N ASN A 11 -12.36 -12.89 -26.78
CA ASN A 11 -13.47 -11.95 -26.72
C ASN A 11 -13.30 -10.93 -25.59
N TYR A 12 -12.84 -11.37 -24.39
CA TYR A 12 -12.49 -10.48 -23.29
C TYR A 12 -11.45 -9.45 -23.73
N GLY A 13 -10.40 -9.88 -24.42
CA GLY A 13 -9.36 -8.97 -24.93
C GLY A 13 -9.88 -7.93 -25.92
N LEU A 14 -10.82 -8.32 -26.80
CA LEU A 14 -11.50 -7.41 -27.76
C LEU A 14 -12.42 -6.42 -27.01
N ASP A 15 -13.25 -6.92 -26.10
CA ASP A 15 -14.22 -6.11 -25.33
C ASP A 15 -13.55 -5.07 -24.43
N THR A 16 -12.38 -5.40 -23.90
CA THR A 16 -11.58 -4.49 -23.04
C THR A 16 -10.64 -3.58 -23.84
N GLY A 17 -10.48 -3.85 -25.15
CA GLY A 17 -9.55 -3.10 -26.01
C GLY A 17 -8.07 -3.41 -25.75
N LEU A 18 -7.76 -4.53 -25.09
CA LEU A 18 -6.38 -5.02 -24.93
C LEU A 18 -5.81 -5.50 -26.24
N ILE A 19 -6.65 -6.05 -27.13
CA ILE A 19 -6.28 -6.47 -28.48
C ILE A 19 -7.20 -5.82 -29.50
N LEU A 20 -6.70 -5.66 -30.72
CA LEU A 20 -7.48 -5.15 -31.84
C LEU A 20 -8.12 -6.31 -32.62
N PRO A 21 -9.22 -6.09 -33.39
CA PRO A 21 -9.84 -7.13 -34.20
C PRO A 21 -8.88 -7.82 -35.17
N ASP A 22 -7.93 -7.08 -35.74
CA ASP A 22 -6.92 -7.63 -36.65
C ASP A 22 -5.96 -8.61 -35.98
N ASP A 23 -5.84 -8.57 -34.66
CA ASP A 23 -4.95 -9.44 -33.88
C ASP A 23 -5.64 -10.72 -33.37
N GLU A 24 -6.95 -10.89 -33.57
CA GLU A 24 -7.75 -11.99 -33.03
C GLU A 24 -7.14 -13.37 -33.27
N ILE A 25 -6.87 -13.69 -34.56
CA ILE A 25 -6.30 -14.99 -34.94
C ILE A 25 -4.90 -15.18 -34.39
N TYR A 26 -4.09 -14.14 -34.42
CA TYR A 26 -2.73 -14.16 -33.86
C TYR A 26 -2.75 -14.47 -32.36
N ILE A 27 -3.55 -13.76 -31.58
CA ILE A 27 -3.69 -13.96 -30.15
C ILE A 27 -4.23 -15.35 -29.81
N ARG A 28 -5.26 -15.83 -30.54
CA ARG A 28 -5.77 -17.20 -30.42
C ARG A 28 -4.64 -18.23 -30.60
N ASN A 29 -3.80 -18.08 -31.60
CA ASN A 29 -2.67 -18.97 -31.83
C ASN A 29 -1.60 -18.88 -30.75
N GLN A 30 -1.34 -17.69 -30.21
CA GLN A 30 -0.43 -17.54 -29.04
C GLN A 30 -0.99 -18.19 -27.77
N LEU A 31 -2.31 -18.15 -27.56
CA LEU A 31 -2.96 -18.86 -26.46
C LEU A 31 -2.87 -20.38 -26.66
N LEU A 32 -3.10 -20.89 -27.88
CA LEU A 32 -2.92 -22.31 -28.19
C LEU A 32 -1.48 -22.76 -27.89
N MET A 33 -0.47 -21.98 -28.31
CA MET A 33 0.93 -22.26 -28.03
C MET A 33 1.20 -22.27 -26.51
N THR A 34 0.69 -21.30 -25.78
CA THR A 34 0.86 -21.19 -24.31
C THR A 34 0.21 -22.36 -23.60
N MET A 35 -0.96 -22.80 -24.07
CA MET A 35 -1.70 -23.96 -23.56
C MET A 35 -1.14 -25.30 -24.06
N GLN A 36 -0.14 -25.30 -24.94
CA GLN A 36 0.40 -26.51 -25.60
C GLN A 36 -0.71 -27.34 -26.28
N LEU A 37 -1.50 -26.68 -27.12
CA LEU A 37 -2.58 -27.26 -27.90
C LEU A 37 -2.26 -27.14 -29.41
N ASP A 38 -2.44 -28.23 -30.18
CA ASP A 38 -2.15 -28.28 -31.59
C ASP A 38 -3.34 -27.88 -32.49
N SER A 39 -4.55 -27.80 -31.92
CA SER A 39 -5.76 -27.55 -32.68
C SER A 39 -6.76 -26.69 -31.93
N PHE A 40 -7.59 -26.00 -32.70
CA PHE A 40 -8.73 -25.22 -32.22
C PHE A 40 -10.00 -25.72 -32.93
N THR A 41 -11.04 -25.97 -32.16
CA THR A 41 -12.36 -26.28 -32.69
C THR A 41 -13.24 -25.05 -32.51
N GLU A 42 -13.74 -24.50 -33.60
CA GLU A 42 -14.62 -23.33 -33.58
C GLU A 42 -15.86 -23.64 -32.72
N PRO A 43 -16.12 -22.85 -31.67
CA PRO A 43 -17.31 -23.03 -30.85
C PRO A 43 -18.60 -22.79 -31.69
N GLU A 44 -19.67 -23.56 -31.43
CA GLU A 44 -20.96 -23.32 -32.06
C GLU A 44 -21.70 -22.15 -31.39
N GLY A 45 -22.19 -21.20 -32.18
CA GLY A 45 -22.96 -20.02 -31.70
C GLY A 45 -22.14 -18.93 -31.05
N ASP A 46 -22.84 -18.00 -30.38
CA ASP A 46 -22.23 -16.87 -29.70
C ASP A 46 -21.48 -17.33 -28.41
N VAL A 47 -20.21 -16.94 -28.33
CA VAL A 47 -19.35 -17.29 -27.17
C VAL A 47 -19.41 -16.15 -26.14
N CYS A 48 -20.30 -16.31 -25.17
CA CYS A 48 -20.42 -15.42 -24.01
C CYS A 48 -19.54 -15.89 -22.87
N TYR A 49 -19.17 -14.97 -21.96
CA TYR A 49 -18.47 -15.26 -20.70
C TYR A 49 -19.10 -14.47 -19.55
N ALA A 50 -19.01 -15.01 -18.32
CA ALA A 50 -19.54 -14.36 -17.13
C ALA A 50 -18.54 -13.33 -16.55
N ASP A 51 -17.30 -13.76 -16.37
CA ASP A 51 -16.20 -12.98 -15.81
C ASP A 51 -14.84 -13.58 -16.19
N LEU A 52 -13.78 -12.79 -16.02
CA LEU A 52 -12.40 -13.20 -16.32
C LEU A 52 -11.90 -14.31 -15.38
N GLU A 53 -12.27 -14.29 -14.09
CA GLU A 53 -11.85 -15.31 -13.10
C GLU A 53 -12.27 -16.70 -13.56
N SER A 54 -13.51 -16.86 -14.02
CA SER A 54 -14.07 -18.12 -14.52
C SER A 54 -13.35 -18.62 -15.79
N ILE A 55 -13.01 -17.72 -16.71
CA ILE A 55 -12.26 -18.07 -17.92
C ILE A 55 -10.86 -18.59 -17.55
N LEU A 56 -10.11 -17.79 -16.77
CA LEU A 56 -8.75 -18.14 -16.36
C LEU A 56 -8.74 -19.43 -15.55
N LYS A 57 -9.70 -19.59 -14.62
CA LYS A 57 -9.83 -20.83 -13.85
C LYS A 57 -9.98 -22.05 -14.75
N THR A 58 -10.85 -21.97 -15.77
CA THR A 58 -11.08 -23.08 -16.72
C THR A 58 -9.80 -23.43 -17.50
N LEU A 59 -9.07 -22.42 -17.97
CA LEU A 59 -7.83 -22.61 -18.74
C LEU A 59 -6.72 -23.18 -17.86
N VAL A 60 -6.55 -22.66 -16.63
CA VAL A 60 -5.53 -23.13 -15.69
C VAL A 60 -5.83 -24.52 -15.18
N ASP A 61 -7.10 -24.86 -14.91
CA ASP A 61 -7.51 -26.23 -14.50
C ASP A 61 -7.19 -27.25 -15.61
N ASP A 62 -7.46 -26.93 -16.87
CA ASP A 62 -7.11 -27.79 -18.01
C ASP A 62 -5.59 -27.95 -18.15
N ALA A 63 -4.86 -26.85 -18.07
CA ALA A 63 -3.40 -26.87 -18.15
C ALA A 63 -2.76 -27.72 -17.03
N ALA A 64 -3.25 -27.58 -15.80
CA ALA A 64 -2.78 -28.39 -14.67
C ALA A 64 -3.13 -29.87 -14.84
N ALA A 65 -4.36 -30.18 -15.26
CA ALA A 65 -4.78 -31.56 -15.52
C ALA A 65 -3.96 -32.27 -16.60
N ARG A 66 -3.49 -31.51 -17.61
CA ARG A 66 -2.60 -32.01 -18.69
C ARG A 66 -1.11 -31.97 -18.33
N GLY A 67 -0.74 -31.45 -17.15
CA GLY A 67 0.66 -31.31 -16.73
C GLY A 67 1.43 -30.21 -17.47
N VAL A 68 0.75 -29.23 -18.05
CA VAL A 68 1.37 -28.04 -18.68
C VAL A 68 1.89 -27.06 -17.62
N CYS A 69 1.23 -27.01 -16.46
CA CYS A 69 1.73 -26.32 -15.27
C CYS A 69 1.51 -27.18 -14.02
N ASP A 70 2.30 -26.93 -12.98
CA ASP A 70 2.11 -27.57 -11.67
C ASP A 70 0.81 -27.09 -11.03
N ASP A 71 0.18 -27.96 -10.24
CA ASP A 71 -1.09 -27.67 -9.56
C ASP A 71 -0.92 -26.96 -8.20
N SER A 72 0.20 -26.27 -7.99
CA SER A 72 0.39 -25.44 -6.80
C SER A 72 -0.18 -24.03 -7.00
N PRO A 73 -0.66 -23.37 -5.93
CA PRO A 73 -1.19 -22.00 -6.05
C PRO A 73 -0.22 -21.03 -6.75
N THR A 74 1.07 -21.13 -6.44
CA THR A 74 2.10 -20.28 -7.07
C THR A 74 2.26 -20.57 -8.56
N ALA A 75 2.28 -21.83 -8.98
CA ALA A 75 2.43 -22.20 -10.38
C ALA A 75 1.18 -21.81 -11.19
N ARG A 76 0.00 -21.94 -10.60
CA ARG A 76 -1.26 -21.46 -11.18
C ARG A 76 -1.25 -19.95 -11.38
N ASP A 77 -0.77 -19.17 -10.39
CA ASP A 77 -0.62 -17.71 -10.49
C ASP A 77 0.42 -17.28 -11.54
N LEU A 78 1.48 -18.05 -11.74
CA LEU A 78 2.43 -17.82 -12.83
C LEU A 78 1.80 -18.09 -14.19
N PHE A 79 1.00 -19.13 -14.29
CA PHE A 79 0.41 -19.56 -15.57
C PHE A 79 -0.75 -18.65 -16.01
N ASP A 80 -1.64 -18.24 -15.09
CA ASP A 80 -2.71 -17.30 -15.42
C ASP A 80 -2.16 -15.93 -15.84
N THR A 81 -1.10 -15.46 -15.18
CA THR A 81 -0.40 -14.23 -15.58
C THR A 81 0.22 -14.36 -16.97
N ARG A 82 0.76 -15.54 -17.32
CA ARG A 82 1.27 -15.82 -18.68
C ARG A 82 0.16 -15.74 -19.72
N LEU A 83 -1.03 -16.31 -19.47
CA LEU A 83 -2.17 -16.20 -20.36
C LEU A 83 -2.56 -14.75 -20.59
N MET A 84 -2.65 -13.95 -19.53
CA MET A 84 -2.95 -12.53 -19.62
C MET A 84 -1.84 -11.73 -20.32
N GLY A 85 -0.59 -12.16 -20.18
CA GLY A 85 0.57 -11.60 -20.86
C GLY A 85 0.44 -11.66 -22.39
N VAL A 86 -0.23 -12.71 -22.91
CA VAL A 86 -0.50 -12.85 -24.35
C VAL A 86 -1.40 -11.72 -24.87
N LEU A 87 -2.37 -11.27 -24.05
CA LEU A 87 -3.32 -10.21 -24.43
C LEU A 87 -2.75 -8.81 -24.16
N THR A 88 -1.70 -8.71 -23.35
CA THR A 88 -1.20 -7.42 -22.85
C THR A 88 -0.35 -6.70 -23.90
N PRO A 89 -0.73 -5.49 -24.36
CA PRO A 89 0.05 -4.71 -25.32
C PRO A 89 1.50 -4.49 -24.89
N ARG A 90 2.38 -4.28 -25.87
CA ARG A 90 3.79 -3.98 -25.62
C ARG A 90 3.96 -2.66 -24.85
N PRO A 91 5.04 -2.50 -24.06
CA PRO A 91 5.30 -1.27 -23.31
C PRO A 91 5.24 0.00 -24.16
N SER A 92 5.80 -0.03 -25.39
CA SER A 92 5.79 1.13 -26.29
C SER A 92 4.38 1.60 -26.67
N ILE A 93 3.43 0.66 -26.86
CA ILE A 93 2.04 0.99 -27.16
C ILE A 93 1.36 1.61 -25.94
N VAL A 94 1.58 1.03 -24.76
CA VAL A 94 0.97 1.51 -23.52
C VAL A 94 1.47 2.91 -23.18
N ARG A 95 2.78 3.16 -23.35
CA ARG A 95 3.40 4.48 -23.10
C ARG A 95 2.86 5.52 -24.09
N ALA A 96 2.80 5.22 -25.39
CA ALA A 96 2.24 6.13 -26.38
C ALA A 96 0.77 6.49 -26.09
N ASN A 97 -0.05 5.50 -25.72
CA ASN A 97 -1.44 5.73 -25.34
C ASN A 97 -1.59 6.57 -24.04
N PHE A 98 -0.67 6.42 -23.09
CA PHE A 98 -0.66 7.23 -21.88
C PHE A 98 -0.27 8.68 -22.19
N GLU A 99 0.81 8.89 -22.95
CA GLU A 99 1.28 10.22 -23.38
C GLU A 99 0.21 10.97 -24.18
N GLU A 100 -0.40 10.31 -25.17
CA GLU A 100 -1.47 10.92 -25.98
C GLU A 100 -2.59 11.45 -25.08
N ARG A 101 -3.09 10.64 -24.14
CA ARG A 101 -4.14 11.05 -23.23
C ARG A 101 -3.70 12.15 -22.26
N TYR A 102 -2.48 12.08 -21.80
CA TYR A 102 -1.93 13.09 -20.90
C TYR A 102 -1.88 14.46 -21.60
N GLU A 103 -1.46 14.49 -22.87
CA GLU A 103 -1.35 15.72 -23.66
C GLU A 103 -2.69 16.26 -24.14
N THR A 104 -3.63 15.38 -24.52
CA THR A 104 -4.91 15.78 -25.11
C THR A 104 -6.02 16.01 -24.08
N ASP A 105 -6.12 15.13 -23.08
CA ASP A 105 -7.24 15.07 -22.12
C ASP A 105 -6.81 15.40 -20.68
N GLY A 106 -5.50 15.52 -20.46
CA GLY A 106 -4.90 15.88 -19.18
C GLY A 106 -4.51 14.70 -18.29
N PRO A 107 -3.81 14.99 -17.17
CA PRO A 107 -3.20 13.97 -16.32
C PRO A 107 -4.20 12.98 -15.71
N GLN A 108 -5.40 13.42 -15.35
CA GLN A 108 -6.40 12.53 -14.74
C GLN A 108 -6.92 11.52 -15.76
N ALA A 109 -7.22 11.93 -17.01
CA ALA A 109 -7.67 11.01 -18.04
C ALA A 109 -6.62 9.93 -18.36
N ALA A 110 -5.33 10.30 -18.35
CA ALA A 110 -4.24 9.36 -18.56
C ALA A 110 -4.13 8.34 -17.41
N THR A 111 -4.22 8.78 -16.15
CA THR A 111 -4.17 7.89 -14.98
C THR A 111 -5.40 7.01 -14.88
N ASP A 112 -6.62 7.52 -15.11
CA ASP A 112 -7.86 6.75 -15.13
C ASP A 112 -7.80 5.62 -16.17
N TRP A 113 -7.29 5.93 -17.38
CA TRP A 113 -7.10 4.93 -18.43
C TRP A 113 -6.06 3.87 -18.00
N PHE A 114 -4.92 4.28 -17.46
CA PHE A 114 -3.86 3.35 -17.07
C PHE A 114 -4.26 2.49 -15.85
N TYR A 115 -5.09 3.02 -14.96
CA TYR A 115 -5.68 2.25 -13.86
C TYR A 115 -6.64 1.19 -14.38
N LYS A 116 -7.55 1.57 -15.29
CA LYS A 116 -8.43 0.62 -15.97
C LYS A 116 -7.64 -0.44 -16.73
N PHE A 117 -6.64 -0.03 -17.51
CA PHE A 117 -5.73 -0.94 -18.20
C PHE A 117 -5.09 -1.96 -17.24
N SER A 118 -4.59 -1.52 -16.08
CA SER A 118 -3.99 -2.38 -15.08
C SER A 118 -4.98 -3.36 -14.45
N GLN A 119 -6.27 -3.03 -14.44
CA GLN A 119 -7.36 -3.93 -14.04
C GLN A 119 -7.71 -4.92 -15.16
N ASP A 120 -7.80 -4.45 -16.39
CA ASP A 120 -8.19 -5.27 -17.55
C ASP A 120 -7.10 -6.30 -17.91
N THR A 121 -5.83 -5.99 -17.67
CA THR A 121 -4.72 -6.96 -17.82
C THR A 121 -4.65 -7.98 -16.68
N ASP A 122 -5.56 -7.94 -15.70
CA ASP A 122 -5.52 -8.75 -14.48
C ASP A 122 -4.24 -8.58 -13.64
N TYR A 123 -3.49 -7.51 -13.87
CA TYR A 123 -2.41 -7.14 -12.97
C TYR A 123 -2.98 -6.72 -11.61
N ILE A 124 -4.09 -5.98 -11.61
CA ILE A 124 -4.94 -5.71 -10.45
C ILE A 124 -6.09 -6.73 -10.46
N ARG A 125 -5.98 -7.75 -9.63
CA ARG A 125 -6.95 -8.85 -9.56
C ARG A 125 -8.19 -8.43 -8.76
N ARG A 126 -9.15 -7.78 -9.43
CA ARG A 126 -10.36 -7.21 -8.82
C ARG A 126 -11.14 -8.21 -7.95
N TYR A 127 -11.25 -9.46 -8.39
CA TYR A 127 -11.96 -10.52 -7.67
C TYR A 127 -11.26 -10.92 -6.36
N ARG A 128 -9.92 -10.79 -6.26
CA ARG A 128 -9.18 -11.01 -5.00
C ARG A 128 -9.40 -9.85 -4.05
N ILE A 129 -9.32 -8.60 -4.54
CA ILE A 129 -9.49 -7.39 -3.74
C ILE A 129 -10.91 -7.29 -3.16
N LYS A 130 -11.93 -7.76 -3.88
CA LYS A 130 -13.33 -7.84 -3.38
C LYS A 130 -13.49 -8.71 -2.13
N ARG A 131 -12.52 -9.57 -1.81
CA ARG A 131 -12.55 -10.42 -0.61
C ARG A 131 -12.09 -9.69 0.64
N ASP A 132 -11.35 -8.57 0.49
CA ASP A 132 -10.91 -7.75 1.62
C ASP A 132 -12.12 -7.26 2.42
N VAL A 133 -11.98 -7.30 3.75
CA VAL A 133 -13.01 -6.75 4.64
C VAL A 133 -12.62 -5.32 4.97
N LYS A 134 -13.51 -4.36 4.66
CA LYS A 134 -13.26 -2.93 4.79
C LYS A 134 -14.39 -2.25 5.55
N TRP A 135 -14.03 -1.38 6.48
CA TRP A 135 -14.97 -0.50 7.18
C TRP A 135 -14.29 0.78 7.64
N VAL A 136 -15.07 1.69 8.18
CA VAL A 136 -14.60 2.97 8.72
C VAL A 136 -14.98 3.04 10.18
N THR A 137 -14.04 3.42 11.05
CA THR A 137 -14.31 3.68 12.48
C THR A 137 -14.11 5.15 12.79
N ARG A 138 -15.11 5.74 13.43
CA ARG A 138 -15.06 7.13 13.88
C ARG A 138 -14.22 7.26 15.15
N THR A 139 -13.24 8.17 15.13
CA THR A 139 -12.32 8.41 16.25
C THR A 139 -12.20 9.89 16.56
N PRO A 140 -11.59 10.30 17.69
CA PRO A 140 -11.29 11.70 17.97
C PRO A 140 -10.40 12.38 16.92
N TYR A 141 -9.69 11.59 16.11
CA TYR A 141 -8.78 12.07 15.06
C TYR A 141 -9.41 12.12 13.67
N GLY A 142 -10.68 11.72 13.56
CA GLY A 142 -11.43 11.58 12.31
C GLY A 142 -11.79 10.13 12.01
N ASP A 143 -12.30 9.91 10.81
CA ASP A 143 -12.74 8.60 10.33
C ASP A 143 -11.54 7.81 9.84
N LEU A 144 -11.15 6.74 10.55
CA LEU A 144 -10.06 5.85 10.18
C LEU A 144 -10.56 4.72 9.29
N ASP A 145 -9.83 4.48 8.20
CA ASP A 145 -10.09 3.35 7.31
C ASP A 145 -9.46 2.07 7.87
N ILE A 146 -10.24 1.00 7.97
CA ILE A 146 -9.75 -0.29 8.46
C ILE A 146 -9.93 -1.34 7.37
N THR A 147 -8.87 -2.09 7.10
CA THR A 147 -8.89 -3.17 6.11
C THR A 147 -8.25 -4.43 6.68
N ILE A 148 -9.00 -5.55 6.70
CA ILE A 148 -8.39 -6.88 6.83
C ILE A 148 -8.06 -7.33 5.42
N ASN A 149 -6.76 -7.41 5.12
CA ASN A 149 -6.29 -7.72 3.78
C ASN A 149 -6.29 -9.23 3.53
N LEU A 150 -7.13 -9.67 2.58
CA LEU A 150 -7.26 -11.06 2.14
C LEU A 150 -6.73 -11.25 0.71
N SER A 151 -6.40 -10.17 0.02
CA SER A 151 -5.94 -10.19 -1.38
C SER A 151 -4.44 -10.49 -1.49
N LYS A 152 -3.66 -10.18 -0.44
CA LYS A 152 -2.24 -10.52 -0.37
C LYS A 152 -2.11 -11.97 0.11
N PRO A 153 -1.66 -12.91 -0.73
CA PRO A 153 -1.55 -14.30 -0.33
C PRO A 153 -0.54 -14.43 0.83
N GLU A 154 -1.00 -15.00 1.94
CA GLU A 154 -0.09 -15.50 2.96
C GLU A 154 0.69 -16.67 2.37
N LYS A 155 2.02 -16.62 2.48
CA LYS A 155 2.86 -17.70 1.96
C LYS A 155 2.65 -18.93 2.84
N ASP A 156 2.10 -20.00 2.25
CA ASP A 156 2.07 -21.32 2.87
C ASP A 156 3.50 -21.70 3.32
N PRO A 157 3.69 -22.27 4.52
CA PRO A 157 4.98 -22.76 5.00
C PRO A 157 5.70 -23.68 4.00
N LYS A 158 4.96 -24.51 3.27
CA LYS A 158 5.50 -25.37 2.19
C LYS A 158 6.01 -24.55 1.01
N ALA A 159 5.28 -23.50 0.61
CA ALA A 159 5.69 -22.57 -0.45
C ALA A 159 6.93 -21.77 -0.03
N ILE A 160 7.04 -21.36 1.24
CA ILE A 160 8.24 -20.70 1.80
C ILE A 160 9.44 -21.64 1.74
N ALA A 161 9.28 -22.90 2.13
CA ALA A 161 10.34 -23.89 2.09
C ALA A 161 10.81 -24.18 0.65
N ALA A 162 9.87 -24.37 -0.29
CA ALA A 162 10.15 -24.54 -1.70
C ALA A 162 10.87 -23.33 -2.32
N ALA A 163 10.44 -22.10 -1.96
CA ALA A 163 11.07 -20.87 -2.42
C ALA A 163 12.52 -20.70 -1.92
N LYS A 164 12.83 -21.19 -0.70
CA LYS A 164 14.20 -21.21 -0.17
C LYS A 164 15.12 -22.19 -0.90
N LEU A 165 14.57 -23.31 -1.38
CA LEU A 165 15.29 -24.32 -2.15
C LEU A 165 15.40 -23.99 -3.65
N ALA A 166 14.59 -23.06 -4.15
CA ALA A 166 14.61 -22.65 -5.55
C ALA A 166 15.94 -21.94 -5.88
N PRO A 167 16.44 -22.06 -7.13
CA PRO A 167 17.61 -21.33 -7.58
C PRO A 167 17.45 -19.83 -7.33
N GLN A 168 18.42 -19.23 -6.68
CA GLN A 168 18.43 -17.78 -6.43
C GLN A 168 18.87 -17.05 -7.70
N SER A 169 18.16 -15.97 -8.04
CA SER A 169 18.49 -15.12 -9.17
C SER A 169 18.53 -13.66 -8.71
N ALA A 170 19.54 -12.94 -9.18
CA ALA A 170 19.63 -11.48 -8.97
C ALA A 170 18.85 -10.69 -10.03
N TYR A 171 18.06 -11.34 -10.89
CA TYR A 171 17.26 -10.72 -11.94
C TYR A 171 15.79 -11.16 -11.87
N PRO A 172 14.86 -10.19 -11.68
CA PRO A 172 15.07 -8.82 -11.19
C PRO A 172 15.66 -8.82 -9.76
N LYS A 173 16.39 -7.77 -9.37
CA LYS A 173 16.98 -7.66 -8.02
C LYS A 173 15.91 -7.56 -6.93
N CYS A 174 14.81 -6.82 -7.19
CA CYS A 174 13.66 -6.74 -6.29
C CYS A 174 12.37 -6.54 -7.08
N GLN A 175 11.23 -6.49 -6.38
CA GLN A 175 9.90 -6.35 -7.02
C GLN A 175 9.62 -4.97 -7.62
N LEU A 176 10.47 -3.96 -7.36
CA LEU A 176 10.35 -2.60 -7.89
C LEU A 176 11.30 -2.30 -9.05
N CYS A 177 12.22 -3.22 -9.40
CA CYS A 177 13.11 -3.01 -10.53
C CYS A 177 12.36 -3.00 -11.86
N VAL A 178 12.81 -2.15 -12.80
CA VAL A 178 12.20 -2.02 -14.15
C VAL A 178 12.19 -3.33 -14.91
N GLU A 179 13.11 -4.24 -14.62
CA GLU A 179 13.22 -5.58 -15.20
C GLU A 179 12.01 -6.48 -14.86
N ASN A 180 11.13 -6.06 -13.97
CA ASN A 180 9.87 -6.75 -13.72
C ASN A 180 8.88 -6.60 -14.88
N GLU A 181 8.95 -5.54 -15.68
CA GLU A 181 8.03 -5.33 -16.78
C GLU A 181 8.11 -6.47 -17.80
N GLY A 182 7.04 -7.25 -17.91
CA GLY A 182 7.00 -8.44 -18.80
C GLY A 182 7.73 -9.69 -18.28
N TYR A 183 8.20 -9.69 -17.03
CA TYR A 183 8.94 -10.83 -16.46
C TYR A 183 8.01 -12.00 -16.14
N ALA A 184 8.40 -13.22 -16.59
CA ALA A 184 7.58 -14.43 -16.42
C ALA A 184 7.42 -14.91 -14.97
N GLY A 185 8.23 -14.40 -14.06
CA GLY A 185 8.21 -14.85 -12.67
C GLY A 185 8.91 -16.19 -12.44
N ARG A 186 8.88 -16.64 -11.21
CA ARG A 186 9.39 -17.93 -10.72
C ARG A 186 8.81 -18.22 -9.34
N LEU A 187 9.01 -19.40 -8.77
CA LEU A 187 8.43 -19.81 -7.50
C LEU A 187 8.68 -18.84 -6.32
N ASN A 188 9.77 -18.09 -6.35
CA ASN A 188 10.14 -17.12 -5.32
C ASN A 188 10.04 -15.65 -5.80
N HIS A 189 9.52 -15.40 -7.00
CA HIS A 189 9.33 -14.05 -7.54
C HIS A 189 8.06 -13.99 -8.41
N PRO A 190 7.15 -13.05 -8.18
CA PRO A 190 5.88 -13.02 -8.89
C PRO A 190 6.03 -12.80 -10.40
N ALA A 191 5.11 -13.37 -11.18
CA ALA A 191 4.99 -13.08 -12.60
C ALA A 191 4.52 -11.63 -12.83
N ARG A 192 4.98 -11.03 -13.93
CA ARG A 192 4.71 -9.65 -14.33
C ARG A 192 4.54 -9.50 -15.84
N GLU A 193 4.16 -10.59 -16.55
CA GLU A 193 3.97 -10.57 -18.02
C GLU A 193 2.86 -9.59 -18.42
N ASN A 194 1.86 -9.43 -17.57
CA ASN A 194 0.73 -8.50 -17.71
C ASN A 194 0.95 -7.12 -17.05
N HIS A 195 2.14 -6.83 -16.56
CA HIS A 195 2.50 -5.58 -15.89
C HIS A 195 3.19 -4.61 -16.85
N ARG A 196 2.82 -3.31 -16.75
CA ARG A 196 3.44 -2.21 -17.49
C ARG A 196 3.75 -1.05 -16.55
N ILE A 197 4.73 -0.26 -16.94
CA ILE A 197 5.21 0.91 -16.21
C ILE A 197 5.23 2.14 -17.13
N ILE A 198 5.00 3.32 -16.53
CA ILE A 198 5.08 4.61 -17.20
C ILE A 198 6.34 5.32 -16.74
N PRO A 199 7.31 5.62 -17.61
CA PRO A 199 8.49 6.42 -17.28
C PRO A 199 8.10 7.85 -16.91
N LEU A 200 8.75 8.40 -15.88
CA LEU A 200 8.61 9.79 -15.44
C LEU A 200 9.97 10.45 -15.29
N THR A 201 9.99 11.77 -15.39
CA THR A 201 11.13 12.59 -14.98
C THR A 201 10.71 13.44 -13.80
N ILE A 202 11.34 13.22 -12.64
CA ILE A 202 11.15 14.02 -11.43
C ILE A 202 12.53 14.36 -10.85
N ASN A 203 12.73 15.61 -10.41
CA ASN A 203 14.00 16.14 -9.96
C ASN A 203 15.15 15.79 -10.94
N ASP A 204 14.94 16.07 -12.24
CA ASP A 204 15.87 15.82 -13.34
C ASP A 204 16.45 14.39 -13.39
N SER A 205 15.71 13.42 -12.86
CA SER A 205 16.11 12.02 -12.81
C SER A 205 15.03 11.09 -13.33
N ALA A 206 15.45 9.91 -13.82
CA ALA A 206 14.55 8.91 -14.40
C ALA A 206 13.88 8.09 -13.30
N TRP A 207 12.56 8.12 -13.29
CA TRP A 207 11.67 7.38 -12.40
C TRP A 207 10.61 6.63 -13.21
N ASN A 208 9.81 5.82 -12.54
CA ASN A 208 8.73 5.08 -13.16
C ASN A 208 7.50 5.11 -12.26
N PHE A 209 6.33 5.01 -12.87
CA PHE A 209 5.03 4.96 -12.24
C PHE A 209 4.33 3.65 -12.58
N GLN A 210 3.74 3.01 -11.59
CA GLN A 210 2.93 1.80 -11.70
C GLN A 210 1.85 1.77 -10.64
N TYR A 211 0.77 1.02 -10.84
CA TYR A 211 -0.17 0.74 -9.77
C TYR A 211 0.30 -0.42 -8.89
N SER A 212 -0.17 -0.43 -7.64
CA SER A 212 -0.01 -1.56 -6.74
C SER A 212 -1.06 -2.63 -7.05
N PRO A 213 -0.69 -3.91 -7.16
CA PRO A 213 -1.69 -4.96 -7.40
C PRO A 213 -2.59 -5.23 -6.18
N TYR A 214 -2.27 -4.68 -5.01
CA TYR A 214 -3.03 -4.90 -3.78
C TYR A 214 -4.13 -3.88 -3.53
N VAL A 215 -4.08 -2.70 -4.14
CA VAL A 215 -5.09 -1.63 -4.09
C VAL A 215 -5.67 -1.41 -2.68
N TYR A 216 -4.83 -0.99 -1.74
CA TYR A 216 -5.28 -0.69 -0.38
C TYR A 216 -6.29 0.46 -0.35
N TYR A 217 -6.18 1.40 -1.28
CA TYR A 217 -7.06 2.54 -1.51
C TYR A 217 -7.15 2.83 -3.02
N ASN A 218 -8.05 3.75 -3.41
CA ASN A 218 -8.28 4.04 -4.82
C ASN A 218 -7.00 4.49 -5.54
N GLU A 219 -6.72 3.86 -6.69
CA GLU A 219 -5.58 4.16 -7.55
C GLU A 219 -4.22 4.11 -6.81
N HIS A 220 -4.10 3.20 -5.82
CA HIS A 220 -2.84 3.00 -5.10
C HIS A 220 -1.70 2.75 -6.08
N CYS A 221 -0.75 3.68 -6.14
CA CYS A 221 0.38 3.63 -7.05
C CYS A 221 1.72 3.60 -6.32
N ILE A 222 2.74 3.20 -7.05
CA ILE A 222 4.14 3.21 -6.63
C ILE A 222 4.94 3.98 -7.65
N VAL A 223 5.70 4.96 -7.19
CA VAL A 223 6.64 5.76 -7.98
C VAL A 223 8.04 5.34 -7.53
N PHE A 224 8.86 4.82 -8.43
CA PHE A 224 10.12 4.19 -8.05
C PHE A 224 11.28 4.62 -8.94
N ASN A 225 12.45 4.70 -8.34
CA ASN A 225 13.67 5.08 -9.04
C ASN A 225 13.99 4.06 -10.15
N ASN A 226 14.39 4.54 -11.31
CA ASN A 226 14.86 3.68 -12.40
C ASN A 226 16.08 2.83 -12.00
N GLN A 227 16.89 3.32 -11.06
CA GLN A 227 18.05 2.62 -10.53
C GLN A 227 17.72 1.98 -9.17
N HIS A 228 18.23 0.77 -8.96
CA HIS A 228 18.13 0.07 -7.67
C HIS A 228 19.09 0.67 -6.66
N THR A 229 18.68 1.76 -6.02
CA THR A 229 19.43 2.50 -5.00
C THR A 229 18.66 2.50 -3.69
N PRO A 230 19.32 2.46 -2.51
CA PRO A 230 18.62 2.51 -1.22
C PRO A 230 17.81 3.81 -1.05
N MET A 231 16.73 3.70 -0.29
CA MET A 231 15.94 4.86 0.13
C MET A 231 16.75 5.79 1.02
N LYS A 232 16.54 7.08 0.82
CA LYS A 232 17.12 8.13 1.66
C LYS A 232 16.19 9.33 1.69
N ILE A 233 15.87 9.80 2.90
CA ILE A 233 15.12 11.04 3.07
C ILE A 233 16.10 12.21 3.12
N GLU A 234 16.01 13.08 2.14
CA GLU A 234 16.88 14.24 1.96
C GLU A 234 16.16 15.35 1.18
N ARG A 235 16.78 16.52 1.00
CA ARG A 235 16.22 17.64 0.23
C ARG A 235 15.64 17.21 -1.12
N ALA A 236 16.36 16.35 -1.86
CA ALA A 236 15.91 15.83 -3.14
C ALA A 236 14.62 15.02 -3.05
N THR A 237 14.35 14.37 -1.92
CA THR A 237 13.07 13.65 -1.70
C THR A 237 11.90 14.61 -1.74
N PHE A 238 11.96 15.74 -1.05
CA PHE A 238 10.88 16.74 -1.04
C PHE A 238 10.65 17.30 -2.44
N ARG A 239 11.72 17.61 -3.19
CA ARG A 239 11.63 18.05 -4.59
C ARG A 239 10.89 17.01 -5.45
N LYS A 240 11.29 15.73 -5.36
CA LYS A 240 10.68 14.64 -6.13
C LYS A 240 9.17 14.47 -5.83
N LEU A 241 8.78 14.58 -4.56
CA LEU A 241 7.37 14.48 -4.17
C LEU A 241 6.55 15.63 -4.73
N LEU A 242 7.08 16.87 -4.67
CA LEU A 242 6.39 18.05 -5.21
C LEU A 242 6.33 18.03 -6.74
N ASP A 243 7.38 17.59 -7.43
CA ASP A 243 7.36 17.40 -8.88
C ASP A 243 6.28 16.38 -9.31
N PHE A 244 6.14 15.27 -8.56
CA PHE A 244 5.13 14.28 -8.86
C PHE A 244 3.70 14.85 -8.74
N VAL A 245 3.40 15.59 -7.69
CA VAL A 245 2.06 16.19 -7.54
C VAL A 245 1.82 17.38 -8.49
N ALA A 246 2.88 17.98 -9.03
CA ALA A 246 2.75 18.94 -10.13
C ALA A 246 2.36 18.23 -11.44
N LEU A 247 2.91 17.04 -11.71
CA LEU A 247 2.53 16.21 -12.86
C LEU A 247 1.11 15.63 -12.71
N PHE A 248 0.72 15.22 -11.50
CA PHE A 248 -0.55 14.59 -11.19
C PHE A 248 -1.27 15.29 -10.01
N PRO A 249 -1.86 16.48 -10.22
CA PRO A 249 -2.41 17.31 -9.13
C PRO A 249 -3.58 16.68 -8.37
N HIS A 250 -4.22 15.67 -8.92
CA HIS A 250 -5.31 14.91 -8.31
C HIS A 250 -4.82 13.78 -7.39
N TYR A 251 -3.49 13.51 -7.37
CA TYR A 251 -2.87 12.51 -6.51
C TYR A 251 -2.20 13.14 -5.28
N PHE A 252 -2.09 12.34 -4.23
CA PHE A 252 -1.06 12.52 -3.21
C PHE A 252 0.13 11.57 -3.51
N VAL A 253 1.28 11.86 -2.92
CA VAL A 253 2.43 10.96 -2.90
C VAL A 253 3.21 11.14 -1.60
N GLY A 254 3.76 10.06 -1.07
CA GLY A 254 4.58 10.11 0.14
C GLY A 254 5.67 9.04 0.15
N SER A 255 6.66 9.24 1.00
CA SER A 255 7.75 8.30 1.22
C SER A 255 7.60 7.59 2.56
N ASN A 256 7.91 6.29 2.61
CA ASN A 256 8.25 5.68 3.89
C ASN A 256 9.49 6.33 4.48
N ALA A 257 9.67 6.23 5.79
CA ALA A 257 10.90 6.62 6.45
C ALA A 257 12.07 5.72 6.01
N ASP A 258 13.29 6.24 6.05
CA ASP A 258 14.51 5.56 5.58
C ASP A 258 15.26 4.78 6.69
N LEU A 259 14.74 4.74 7.91
CA LEU A 259 15.31 3.99 9.02
C LEU A 259 14.52 2.70 9.30
N PRO A 260 15.18 1.63 9.81
CA PRO A 260 14.50 0.42 10.26
C PRO A 260 13.41 0.72 11.31
N ILE A 261 12.46 -0.19 11.52
CA ILE A 261 11.36 -0.11 12.49
C ILE A 261 10.28 0.90 12.06
N VAL A 262 10.65 2.08 11.61
CA VAL A 262 9.73 3.16 11.19
C VAL A 262 9.64 3.29 9.66
N GLY A 263 10.44 2.51 8.92
CA GLY A 263 10.43 2.45 7.45
C GLY A 263 9.51 1.38 6.88
N GLY A 264 9.40 1.36 5.56
CA GLY A 264 8.67 0.35 4.80
C GLY A 264 9.44 -0.96 4.64
N SER A 265 8.84 -1.90 3.91
CA SER A 265 9.40 -3.25 3.71
C SER A 265 10.53 -3.33 2.67
N ILE A 266 10.70 -2.34 1.81
CA ILE A 266 11.71 -2.31 0.74
C ILE A 266 12.54 -1.03 0.87
N LEU A 267 13.49 -1.04 1.80
CA LEU A 267 14.43 0.10 2.00
C LEU A 267 15.57 0.12 0.99
N SER A 268 15.80 -1.00 0.30
CA SER A 268 16.91 -1.16 -0.66
C SER A 268 16.66 -0.55 -2.03
N HIS A 269 15.44 -0.11 -2.31
CA HIS A 269 15.06 0.50 -3.59
C HIS A 269 14.23 1.76 -3.34
N ASP A 270 14.76 2.93 -3.73
CA ASP A 270 14.12 4.23 -3.54
C ASP A 270 12.78 4.30 -4.27
N HIS A 271 11.71 4.54 -3.51
CA HIS A 271 10.34 4.54 -4.03
C HIS A 271 9.40 5.34 -3.13
N PHE A 272 8.31 5.79 -3.72
CA PHE A 272 7.20 6.48 -3.08
C PHE A 272 5.89 5.72 -3.31
N GLN A 273 4.89 5.98 -2.47
CA GLN A 273 3.53 5.49 -2.66
C GLN A 273 2.59 6.69 -2.79
N GLY A 274 1.65 6.60 -3.72
CA GLY A 274 0.69 7.65 -3.99
C GLY A 274 -0.64 7.07 -4.46
N GLY A 275 -1.53 7.97 -4.91
CA GLY A 275 -2.82 7.59 -5.47
C GLY A 275 -3.88 8.68 -5.35
N HIS A 276 -5.05 8.41 -5.89
CA HIS A 276 -6.20 9.30 -5.86
C HIS A 276 -7.08 8.98 -4.63
N TYR A 277 -6.63 9.41 -3.45
CA TYR A 277 -7.33 9.15 -2.20
C TYR A 277 -7.04 10.24 -1.15
N GLU A 278 -8.03 10.55 -0.32
CA GLU A 278 -7.91 11.53 0.75
C GLU A 278 -8.08 10.87 2.13
N PHE A 279 -6.96 10.64 2.81
CA PHE A 279 -6.92 10.01 4.14
C PHE A 279 -7.38 10.93 5.27
N ALA A 280 -7.67 10.34 6.43
CA ALA A 280 -8.06 11.07 7.63
C ALA A 280 -7.04 12.15 8.02
N MET A 281 -5.73 11.84 7.97
CA MET A 281 -4.68 12.82 8.26
C MET A 281 -4.72 14.04 7.33
N ALA A 282 -5.02 13.85 6.03
CA ALA A 282 -5.13 14.97 5.09
C ALA A 282 -6.28 15.92 5.41
N LYS A 283 -7.37 15.39 6.00
CA LYS A 283 -8.56 16.15 6.45
C LYS A 283 -8.39 16.77 7.83
N ALA A 284 -7.42 16.29 8.61
CA ALA A 284 -7.19 16.77 9.98
C ALA A 284 -6.85 18.26 10.00
N PRO A 285 -7.44 19.05 10.93
CA PRO A 285 -7.22 20.49 11.02
C PRO A 285 -5.84 20.83 11.58
N ILE A 286 -5.39 22.05 11.33
CA ILE A 286 -4.26 22.64 12.05
C ILE A 286 -4.69 22.93 13.49
N GLU A 287 -4.04 22.27 14.45
CA GLU A 287 -4.25 22.49 15.88
C GLU A 287 -3.60 23.79 16.34
N LYS A 288 -2.39 24.06 15.85
CA LYS A 288 -1.62 25.25 16.18
C LYS A 288 -0.86 25.77 14.98
N LYS A 289 -1.12 27.03 14.60
CA LYS A 289 -0.32 27.71 13.58
C LYS A 289 1.08 28.01 14.09
N TRP A 290 2.05 27.94 13.19
CA TRP A 290 3.44 28.24 13.47
C TRP A 290 4.03 29.09 12.34
N VAL A 291 4.90 30.02 12.69
CA VAL A 291 5.62 30.86 11.72
C VAL A 291 7.12 30.59 11.87
N PHE A 292 7.75 30.11 10.82
CA PHE A 292 9.19 29.92 10.79
C PHE A 292 9.87 31.22 10.34
N PRO A 293 10.91 31.70 11.06
CA PRO A 293 11.63 32.92 10.66
C PRO A 293 12.21 32.80 9.24
N GLY A 294 11.93 33.79 8.39
CA GLY A 294 12.33 33.80 6.98
C GLY A 294 11.42 33.00 6.05
N PHE A 295 10.31 32.41 6.58
CA PHE A 295 9.31 31.66 5.82
C PHE A 295 7.87 32.14 6.16
N GLU A 296 7.70 33.45 6.36
CA GLU A 296 6.41 34.05 6.69
C GLU A 296 5.38 33.91 5.57
N ASP A 297 5.82 33.56 4.36
CA ASP A 297 5.04 33.26 3.18
C ASP A 297 4.52 31.81 3.13
N VAL A 298 5.02 30.92 4.00
CA VAL A 298 4.56 29.55 4.13
C VAL A 298 3.52 29.44 5.24
N ASP A 299 2.32 28.98 4.92
CA ASP A 299 1.30 28.65 5.93
C ASP A 299 1.67 27.33 6.59
N ALA A 300 2.08 27.39 7.87
CA ALA A 300 2.62 26.24 8.59
C ALA A 300 1.90 26.02 9.93
N GLY A 301 1.92 24.76 10.41
CA GLY A 301 1.35 24.44 11.71
C GLY A 301 1.40 22.96 12.09
N ILE A 302 1.09 22.71 13.35
CA ILE A 302 0.93 21.37 13.92
C ILE A 302 -0.46 20.84 13.54
N VAL A 303 -0.51 19.65 12.95
CA VAL A 303 -1.77 18.98 12.60
C VAL A 303 -2.37 18.31 13.84
N HIS A 304 -3.68 18.39 14.01
CA HIS A 304 -4.42 17.64 15.03
C HIS A 304 -4.46 16.15 14.67
N TRP A 305 -3.36 15.47 14.89
CA TRP A 305 -3.14 14.08 14.52
C TRP A 305 -2.33 13.36 15.60
N PRO A 306 -2.58 12.07 15.89
CA PRO A 306 -1.87 11.37 16.97
C PRO A 306 -0.38 11.20 16.72
N MET A 307 0.04 11.19 15.45
CA MET A 307 1.45 11.23 15.08
C MET A 307 1.89 12.68 14.84
N SER A 308 3.12 13.01 15.28
CA SER A 308 3.63 14.39 15.27
C SER A 308 3.84 14.90 13.84
N CYS A 309 2.90 15.65 13.32
CA CYS A 309 2.87 16.11 11.92
C CYS A 309 2.96 17.64 11.85
N ILE A 310 3.91 18.14 11.04
CA ILE A 310 4.03 19.53 10.62
C ILE A 310 3.46 19.65 9.23
N ARG A 311 2.44 20.49 9.00
CA ARG A 311 1.89 20.79 7.68
C ARG A 311 2.42 22.10 7.18
N LEU A 312 2.93 22.10 5.95
CA LEU A 312 3.41 23.27 5.23
C LEU A 312 2.58 23.46 3.97
N THR A 313 2.17 24.70 3.66
CA THR A 313 1.39 25.00 2.45
C THR A 313 1.93 26.29 1.82
N CYS A 314 2.28 26.26 0.54
CA CYS A 314 2.75 27.40 -0.22
C CYS A 314 2.41 27.25 -1.72
N ALA A 315 2.29 28.35 -2.44
CA ALA A 315 2.19 28.32 -3.89
C ALA A 315 3.55 28.06 -4.56
N ASP A 316 4.63 28.43 -3.89
CA ASP A 316 6.02 28.24 -4.33
C ASP A 316 6.57 26.95 -3.73
N ASP A 317 6.83 25.97 -4.59
CA ASP A 317 7.31 24.64 -4.22
C ASP A 317 8.76 24.66 -3.71
N GLU A 318 9.61 25.55 -4.24
CA GLU A 318 11.01 25.66 -3.78
C GLU A 318 11.09 26.15 -2.34
N ARG A 319 10.18 27.07 -1.94
CA ARG A 319 10.04 27.51 -0.54
C ARG A 319 9.70 26.34 0.40
N LEU A 320 8.83 25.42 -0.07
CA LEU A 320 8.51 24.21 0.71
C LEU A 320 9.71 23.27 0.82
N VAL A 321 10.45 23.06 -0.28
CA VAL A 321 11.66 22.23 -0.28
C VAL A 321 12.69 22.79 0.68
N GLU A 322 12.93 24.11 0.65
CA GLU A 322 13.90 24.78 1.50
C GLU A 322 13.55 24.63 2.99
N LEU A 323 12.31 24.92 3.37
CA LEU A 323 11.85 24.81 4.75
C LEU A 323 11.83 23.35 5.23
N ALA A 324 11.37 22.42 4.39
CA ALA A 324 11.35 20.99 4.73
C ALA A 324 12.76 20.44 4.96
N ASP A 325 13.75 20.88 4.20
CA ASP A 325 15.15 20.50 4.37
C ASP A 325 15.74 21.07 5.67
N GLN A 326 15.39 22.31 6.05
CA GLN A 326 15.78 22.89 7.33
C GLN A 326 15.15 22.09 8.49
N ILE A 327 13.86 21.76 8.42
CA ILE A 327 13.18 20.96 9.43
C ILE A 327 13.81 19.57 9.55
N LEU A 328 14.10 18.89 8.44
CA LEU A 328 14.74 17.57 8.43
C LEU A 328 16.13 17.64 9.07
N THR A 329 16.92 18.64 8.69
CA THR A 329 18.28 18.82 9.21
C THR A 329 18.28 19.07 10.72
N ALA A 330 17.39 19.95 11.19
CA ALA A 330 17.21 20.20 12.62
C ALA A 330 16.75 18.92 13.35
N TRP A 331 15.75 18.20 12.78
CA TRP A 331 15.22 16.99 13.40
C TRP A 331 16.26 15.88 13.54
N ARG A 332 17.09 15.66 12.53
CA ARG A 332 18.11 14.61 12.56
C ARG A 332 19.10 14.74 13.71
N SER A 333 19.36 15.94 14.19
CA SER A 333 20.30 16.21 15.30
C SER A 333 19.60 16.56 16.62
N TYR A 334 18.26 16.59 16.64
CA TYR A 334 17.50 17.06 17.80
C TYR A 334 17.35 16.01 18.88
N THR A 335 17.73 16.37 20.11
CA THR A 335 17.51 15.56 21.32
C THR A 335 16.66 16.36 22.33
N ASP A 336 15.61 15.74 22.86
CA ASP A 336 14.79 16.25 23.97
C ASP A 336 14.56 15.12 24.98
N GLU A 337 15.42 15.03 25.97
CA GLU A 337 15.36 14.01 27.01
C GLU A 337 14.02 14.01 27.77
N SER A 338 13.40 15.20 27.91
CA SER A 338 12.13 15.35 28.64
C SER A 338 10.97 14.64 27.93
N CYS A 339 11.09 14.39 26.59
CA CYS A 339 10.14 13.66 25.77
C CYS A 339 10.69 12.31 25.30
N PHE A 340 11.83 11.86 25.87
CA PHE A 340 12.53 10.64 25.45
C PHE A 340 12.96 10.62 23.99
N VAL A 341 13.18 11.79 23.38
CA VAL A 341 13.66 11.93 22.01
C VAL A 341 15.19 12.00 22.02
N TYR A 342 15.83 11.03 21.41
CA TYR A 342 17.28 10.99 21.23
C TYR A 342 17.59 10.94 19.72
N ALA A 343 18.48 11.83 19.26
CA ALA A 343 18.90 11.88 17.88
C ALA A 343 19.69 10.63 17.48
N GLU A 344 20.53 10.13 18.43
CA GLU A 344 21.34 8.94 18.23
C GLU A 344 21.63 8.23 19.57
N THR A 345 21.97 6.95 19.51
CA THR A 345 22.50 6.17 20.64
C THR A 345 23.64 5.32 20.12
N ASP A 346 24.82 5.42 20.76
CA ASP A 346 26.04 4.68 20.35
C ASP A 346 26.43 4.88 18.87
N GLY A 347 26.12 6.06 18.31
CA GLY A 347 26.40 6.42 16.91
C GLY A 347 25.33 5.95 15.90
N GLU A 348 24.28 5.28 16.35
CA GLU A 348 23.15 4.89 15.49
C GLU A 348 22.07 5.97 15.49
N PRO A 349 21.70 6.51 14.31
CA PRO A 349 20.70 7.57 14.20
C PRO A 349 19.27 7.05 14.42
N HIS A 350 18.43 7.87 15.05
CA HIS A 350 17.04 7.52 15.35
C HIS A 350 16.01 8.40 14.65
N ASN A 351 16.34 9.66 14.39
CA ASN A 351 15.40 10.64 13.86
C ASN A 351 15.32 10.60 12.34
N THR A 352 14.10 10.54 11.82
CA THR A 352 13.80 10.67 10.39
C THR A 352 12.39 11.24 10.20
N ILE A 353 11.95 11.41 8.95
CA ILE A 353 10.63 11.95 8.58
C ILE A 353 9.94 11.02 7.59
N THR A 354 8.61 10.90 7.71
CA THR A 354 7.71 10.38 6.69
C THR A 354 7.04 11.57 6.01
N PRO A 355 7.50 11.99 4.80
CA PRO A 355 6.94 13.14 4.08
C PRO A 355 5.80 12.72 3.16
N ILE A 356 4.73 13.55 3.08
CA ILE A 356 3.59 13.35 2.19
C ILE A 356 3.25 14.66 1.49
N ALA A 357 3.19 14.65 0.16
CA ALA A 357 2.85 15.80 -0.66
C ALA A 357 1.47 15.63 -1.33
N ARG A 358 0.78 16.75 -1.54
CA ARG A 358 -0.45 16.85 -2.33
C ARG A 358 -0.66 18.28 -2.82
N MET A 359 -1.56 18.44 -3.80
CA MET A 359 -2.12 19.75 -4.12
C MET A 359 -3.38 20.02 -3.29
N ARG A 360 -3.51 21.22 -2.75
CA ARG A 360 -4.68 21.68 -2.02
C ARG A 360 -5.01 23.13 -2.42
N ASP A 361 -6.21 23.36 -2.96
CA ASP A 361 -6.66 24.69 -3.38
C ASP A 361 -5.67 25.43 -4.30
N GLY A 362 -5.06 24.70 -5.23
CA GLY A 362 -4.07 25.24 -6.18
C GLY A 362 -2.68 25.53 -5.59
N LYS A 363 -2.43 25.12 -4.35
CA LYS A 363 -1.13 25.24 -3.67
C LYS A 363 -0.52 23.87 -3.39
N PHE A 364 0.80 23.82 -3.31
CA PHE A 364 1.50 22.66 -2.79
C PHE A 364 1.33 22.57 -1.28
N GLN A 365 1.08 21.35 -0.80
CA GLN A 365 1.00 21.02 0.62
C GLN A 365 1.92 19.84 0.92
N LEU A 366 2.73 19.98 1.95
CA LEU A 366 3.69 18.98 2.41
C LEU A 366 3.47 18.71 3.90
N ASP A 367 3.14 17.47 4.25
CA ASP A 367 3.07 16.99 5.62
C ASP A 367 4.39 16.30 5.98
N LEU A 368 5.01 16.70 7.07
CA LEU A 368 6.25 16.14 7.60
C LEU A 368 5.94 15.44 8.92
N VAL A 369 5.84 14.10 8.89
CA VAL A 369 5.57 13.32 10.10
C VAL A 369 6.90 12.91 10.73
N LEU A 370 7.17 13.40 11.94
CA LEU A 370 8.38 13.11 12.69
C LEU A 370 8.38 11.65 13.15
N ARG A 371 9.49 10.95 12.91
CA ARG A 371 9.68 9.55 13.27
C ARG A 371 10.96 9.38 14.09
N ASN A 372 10.95 8.39 14.99
CA ASN A 372 12.12 8.00 15.76
C ASN A 372 12.07 6.48 16.00
N ASN A 373 13.19 5.77 15.78
CA ASN A 373 13.24 4.31 15.84
C ASN A 373 13.96 3.76 17.08
N ILE A 374 14.15 4.59 18.12
CA ILE A 374 14.83 4.15 19.35
C ILE A 374 14.12 2.95 19.97
N THR A 375 14.91 2.02 20.49
CA THR A 375 14.44 0.83 21.22
C THR A 375 14.93 0.84 22.66
N THR A 376 14.21 0.14 23.51
CA THR A 376 14.62 -0.12 24.89
C THR A 376 14.38 -1.60 25.22
N PRO A 377 14.94 -2.14 26.31
CA PRO A 377 14.62 -3.50 26.75
C PRO A 377 13.11 -3.74 26.97
N GLU A 378 12.37 -2.70 27.37
CA GLU A 378 10.91 -2.74 27.55
C GLU A 378 10.18 -2.68 26.20
N HIS A 379 10.71 -1.91 25.23
CA HIS A 379 10.16 -1.74 23.89
C HIS A 379 11.15 -2.19 22.80
N PRO A 380 11.40 -3.51 22.67
CA PRO A 380 12.42 -4.02 21.75
C PRO A 380 12.04 -3.87 20.25
N LEU A 381 10.77 -3.61 19.95
CA LEU A 381 10.28 -3.31 18.59
C LEU A 381 10.23 -1.81 18.30
N GLY A 382 10.56 -0.96 19.26
CA GLY A 382 10.53 0.50 19.17
C GLY A 382 9.69 1.14 20.27
N VAL A 383 10.18 2.26 20.81
CA VAL A 383 9.43 3.08 21.77
C VAL A 383 8.23 3.75 21.09
N TYR A 384 8.44 4.21 19.83
CA TYR A 384 7.43 4.83 18.97
C TYR A 384 6.89 3.82 17.95
N HIS A 385 6.34 2.74 18.48
CA HIS A 385 5.84 1.57 17.76
C HIS A 385 4.64 1.02 18.54
N PRO A 386 3.70 0.26 17.92
CA PRO A 386 2.62 -0.38 18.65
C PRO A 386 3.14 -1.18 19.85
N HIS A 387 2.64 -0.88 21.05
CA HIS A 387 3.07 -1.56 22.26
C HIS A 387 2.43 -2.95 22.38
N ALA A 388 3.01 -3.80 23.23
CA ALA A 388 2.67 -5.23 23.35
C ALA A 388 1.17 -5.49 23.57
N LYS A 389 0.47 -4.62 24.32
CA LYS A 389 -0.98 -4.73 24.58
C LYS A 389 -1.83 -4.68 23.29
N LEU A 390 -1.32 -4.04 22.22
CA LEU A 390 -2.04 -3.87 20.94
C LEU A 390 -1.66 -4.95 19.90
N HIS A 391 -0.66 -5.79 20.18
CA HIS A 391 -0.11 -6.76 19.23
C HIS A 391 -1.10 -7.85 18.81
N HIS A 392 -2.16 -8.07 19.59
CA HIS A 392 -3.22 -8.99 19.21
C HIS A 392 -3.97 -8.52 17.95
N ILE A 393 -4.01 -7.22 17.67
CA ILE A 393 -4.58 -6.61 16.45
C ILE A 393 -3.49 -6.18 15.48
N LYS A 394 -2.53 -5.34 15.91
CA LYS A 394 -1.47 -4.78 15.04
C LYS A 394 -0.12 -4.83 15.74
N LYS A 395 0.80 -5.61 15.16
CA LYS A 395 2.17 -5.78 15.67
C LYS A 395 3.23 -5.22 14.71
N GLU A 396 2.87 -5.13 13.42
CA GLU A 396 3.79 -4.75 12.36
C GLU A 396 4.15 -3.26 12.44
N ASN A 397 5.27 -2.90 11.80
CA ASN A 397 5.72 -1.51 11.70
C ASN A 397 4.64 -0.61 11.08
N ILE A 398 4.59 0.64 11.52
CA ILE A 398 3.67 1.66 11.00
C ILE A 398 4.35 2.36 9.84
N GLY A 399 3.96 1.99 8.63
CA GLY A 399 4.42 2.58 7.38
C GLY A 399 3.57 3.76 6.94
N LEU A 400 3.87 4.29 5.74
CA LEU A 400 3.23 5.48 5.17
C LEU A 400 1.69 5.42 5.20
N ILE A 401 1.11 4.30 4.81
CA ILE A 401 -0.35 4.14 4.68
C ILE A 401 -1.01 4.23 6.05
N GLU A 402 -0.46 3.52 7.04
CA GLU A 402 -0.96 3.55 8.41
C GLU A 402 -0.79 4.93 9.05
N VAL A 403 0.34 5.60 8.80
CA VAL A 403 0.60 6.99 9.25
C VAL A 403 -0.53 7.93 8.84
N MET A 404 -1.09 7.74 7.66
CA MET A 404 -2.16 8.57 7.12
C MET A 404 -3.56 8.21 7.61
N GLY A 405 -3.72 7.08 8.33
CA GLY A 405 -4.98 6.69 8.95
C GLY A 405 -5.72 5.51 8.31
N LEU A 406 -5.03 4.68 7.51
CA LEU A 406 -5.58 3.43 6.98
C LEU A 406 -4.86 2.24 7.60
N ALA A 407 -5.57 1.44 8.41
CA ALA A 407 -5.05 0.19 8.95
C ALA A 407 -5.04 -0.91 7.89
N VAL A 408 -3.87 -1.50 7.65
CA VAL A 408 -3.74 -2.75 6.89
C VAL A 408 -3.49 -3.87 7.88
N LEU A 409 -4.53 -4.67 8.14
CA LEU A 409 -4.54 -5.72 9.16
C LEU A 409 -4.34 -7.11 8.54
N PRO A 410 -3.74 -8.07 9.28
CA PRO A 410 -3.48 -9.41 8.78
C PRO A 410 -4.75 -10.24 8.58
N SER A 411 -4.72 -11.16 7.62
CA SER A 411 -5.85 -12.00 7.21
C SER A 411 -6.40 -12.88 8.34
N ARG A 412 -5.54 -13.31 9.28
CA ARG A 412 -5.92 -14.12 10.44
C ARG A 412 -7.08 -13.50 11.25
N LEU A 413 -7.15 -12.17 11.32
CA LEU A 413 -8.16 -11.46 12.09
C LEU A 413 -9.59 -11.76 11.60
N LYS A 414 -9.79 -12.13 10.35
CA LYS A 414 -11.13 -12.48 9.86
C LYS A 414 -11.72 -13.68 10.62
N ALA A 415 -10.94 -14.76 10.75
CA ALA A 415 -11.39 -15.94 11.48
C ALA A 415 -11.38 -15.71 13.00
N GLU A 416 -10.31 -15.10 13.52
CA GLU A 416 -10.18 -14.80 14.95
C GLU A 416 -11.34 -13.93 15.46
N MET A 417 -11.77 -12.92 14.71
CA MET A 417 -12.87 -12.05 15.14
C MET A 417 -14.22 -12.77 15.10
N THR A 418 -14.45 -13.69 14.16
CA THR A 418 -15.65 -14.53 14.18
C THR A 418 -15.75 -15.35 15.47
N ASP A 419 -14.64 -15.93 15.91
CA ASP A 419 -14.58 -16.72 17.16
C ASP A 419 -14.72 -15.82 18.40
N VAL A 420 -14.12 -14.60 18.38
CA VAL A 420 -14.27 -13.60 19.46
C VAL A 420 -15.73 -13.13 19.57
N GLU A 421 -16.39 -12.82 18.46
CA GLU A 421 -17.82 -12.44 18.43
C GLU A 421 -18.71 -13.52 19.05
N ALA A 422 -18.46 -14.78 18.70
CA ALA A 422 -19.19 -15.91 19.27
C ALA A 422 -18.96 -16.04 20.78
N ALA A 423 -17.72 -15.87 21.25
CA ALA A 423 -17.38 -15.91 22.67
C ALA A 423 -18.00 -14.74 23.46
N LEU A 424 -18.04 -13.53 22.88
CA LEU A 424 -18.68 -12.35 23.47
C LEU A 424 -20.20 -12.57 23.66
N VAL A 425 -20.90 -13.03 22.62
CA VAL A 425 -22.35 -13.30 22.68
C VAL A 425 -22.68 -14.39 23.69
N ALA A 426 -21.83 -15.42 23.80
CA ALA A 426 -21.99 -16.49 24.77
C ALA A 426 -21.53 -16.09 26.19
N HIS A 427 -21.02 -14.91 26.42
CA HIS A 427 -20.40 -14.49 27.69
C HIS A 427 -19.35 -15.50 28.20
N THR A 428 -18.57 -16.07 27.29
CA THR A 428 -17.55 -17.07 27.61
C THR A 428 -16.50 -16.45 28.53
N PRO A 429 -16.13 -17.09 29.66
CA PRO A 429 -15.05 -16.58 30.54
C PRO A 429 -13.70 -16.53 29.80
N ALA A 430 -12.87 -15.54 30.06
CA ALA A 430 -11.57 -15.35 29.42
C ALA A 430 -10.66 -16.61 29.47
N ALA A 431 -10.71 -17.39 30.55
CA ALA A 431 -9.94 -18.61 30.73
C ALA A 431 -10.39 -19.79 29.82
N GLU A 432 -11.58 -19.68 29.22
CA GLU A 432 -12.18 -20.70 28.33
C GLU A 432 -12.02 -20.36 26.85
N TYR A 433 -11.34 -19.24 26.51
CA TYR A 433 -11.05 -18.88 25.12
C TYR A 433 -10.13 -19.92 24.49
N GLY A 434 -10.43 -20.30 23.25
CA GLY A 434 -9.59 -21.19 22.47
C GLY A 434 -8.19 -20.59 22.22
N GLU A 435 -7.20 -21.44 22.00
CA GLU A 435 -5.80 -21.04 21.82
C GLU A 435 -5.61 -19.96 20.73
N ASN A 436 -6.37 -20.03 19.65
CA ASN A 436 -6.33 -19.09 18.53
C ASN A 436 -6.78 -17.67 18.90
N ILE A 437 -7.68 -17.52 19.89
CA ILE A 437 -8.23 -16.22 20.32
C ILE A 437 -7.86 -15.84 21.75
N GLN A 438 -7.11 -16.68 22.49
CA GLN A 438 -6.71 -16.41 23.87
C GLN A 438 -5.99 -15.05 24.02
N LYS A 439 -5.23 -14.62 23.03
CA LYS A 439 -4.55 -13.32 23.00
C LYS A 439 -5.51 -12.13 22.95
N HIS A 440 -6.78 -12.32 22.63
CA HIS A 440 -7.83 -11.29 22.60
C HIS A 440 -8.67 -11.29 23.88
N ALA A 441 -8.47 -12.24 24.81
CA ALA A 441 -9.38 -12.46 25.92
C ALA A 441 -9.54 -11.25 26.84
N GLU A 442 -8.43 -10.58 27.20
CA GLU A 442 -8.47 -9.38 28.06
C GLU A 442 -9.27 -8.25 27.37
N TRP A 443 -8.94 -7.96 26.12
CA TRP A 443 -9.63 -6.96 25.30
C TRP A 443 -11.12 -7.28 25.12
N ALA A 444 -11.48 -8.57 24.94
CA ALA A 444 -12.87 -9.00 24.85
C ALA A 444 -13.64 -8.78 26.16
N MET A 445 -13.02 -9.00 27.31
CA MET A 445 -13.64 -8.68 28.61
C MET A 445 -13.87 -7.19 28.78
N ASP A 446 -12.93 -6.35 28.32
CA ASP A 446 -13.08 -4.89 28.34
C ASP A 446 -14.25 -4.44 27.44
N ILE A 447 -14.42 -5.09 26.26
CA ILE A 447 -15.58 -4.85 25.37
C ILE A 447 -16.89 -5.15 26.12
N LEU A 448 -17.01 -6.33 26.74
CA LEU A 448 -18.20 -6.69 27.50
C LEU A 448 -18.52 -5.70 28.63
N ALA A 449 -17.50 -5.19 29.31
CA ALA A 449 -17.68 -4.20 30.36
C ALA A 449 -18.17 -2.85 29.85
N ARG A 450 -17.72 -2.42 28.66
CA ARG A 450 -18.10 -1.15 28.05
C ARG A 450 -19.41 -1.20 27.26
N HIS A 451 -19.81 -2.39 26.79
CA HIS A 451 -21.00 -2.63 25.96
C HIS A 451 -21.98 -3.62 26.59
N PRO A 452 -22.66 -3.24 27.68
CA PRO A 452 -23.65 -4.11 28.34
C PRO A 452 -24.86 -4.44 27.43
N GLU A 453 -25.06 -3.67 26.34
CA GLU A 453 -26.09 -3.91 25.31
C GLU A 453 -25.70 -4.95 24.27
N LEU A 454 -24.49 -5.50 24.31
CA LEU A 454 -23.95 -6.41 23.31
C LEU A 454 -24.82 -7.66 23.16
N ASN A 455 -25.15 -8.00 21.93
CA ASN A 455 -25.97 -9.16 21.56
C ASN A 455 -25.60 -9.63 20.13
N VAL A 456 -26.27 -10.69 19.66
CA VAL A 456 -26.00 -11.30 18.35
C VAL A 456 -26.21 -10.35 17.16
N GLU A 457 -27.02 -9.31 17.28
CA GLU A 457 -27.36 -8.39 16.19
C GLU A 457 -26.33 -7.28 16.04
N ASN A 458 -25.67 -6.84 17.13
CA ASN A 458 -24.78 -5.69 17.15
C ASN A 458 -23.30 -6.05 17.41
N VAL A 459 -22.98 -7.26 17.82
CA VAL A 459 -21.62 -7.67 18.20
C VAL A 459 -20.60 -7.40 17.08
N HIS A 460 -20.96 -7.69 15.83
CA HIS A 460 -20.07 -7.48 14.69
C HIS A 460 -19.66 -6.02 14.52
N THR A 461 -20.61 -5.09 14.58
CA THR A 461 -20.36 -3.65 14.48
C THR A 461 -19.52 -3.16 15.67
N ILE A 462 -19.85 -3.62 16.89
CA ILE A 462 -19.08 -3.25 18.10
C ILE A 462 -17.62 -3.70 17.97
N VAL A 463 -17.39 -4.96 17.57
CA VAL A 463 -16.02 -5.50 17.41
C VAL A 463 -15.25 -4.76 16.31
N GLN A 464 -15.90 -4.40 15.20
CA GLN A 464 -15.27 -3.58 14.16
C GLN A 464 -14.86 -2.20 14.69
N ASP A 465 -15.73 -1.51 15.40
CA ASP A 465 -15.41 -0.19 16.00
C ASP A 465 -14.28 -0.30 17.02
N GLU A 466 -14.29 -1.33 17.85
CA GLU A 466 -13.25 -1.57 18.84
C GLU A 466 -11.88 -1.89 18.21
N ILE A 467 -11.84 -2.60 17.09
CA ILE A 467 -10.60 -2.77 16.30
C ILE A 467 -10.08 -1.41 15.79
N GLY A 468 -10.97 -0.55 15.32
CA GLY A 468 -10.61 0.79 14.88
C GLY A 468 -10.09 1.66 16.03
N HIS A 469 -10.66 1.55 17.23
CA HIS A 469 -10.14 2.22 18.43
C HIS A 469 -8.75 1.70 18.83
N VAL A 470 -8.51 0.38 18.75
CA VAL A 470 -7.16 -0.19 18.93
C VAL A 470 -6.18 0.41 17.92
N PHE A 471 -6.59 0.57 16.65
CA PHE A 471 -5.72 1.19 15.66
C PHE A 471 -5.46 2.69 15.94
N ALA A 472 -6.43 3.43 16.48
CA ALA A 472 -6.19 4.79 16.95
C ALA A 472 -5.13 4.84 18.05
N GLU A 473 -5.16 3.88 19.02
CA GLU A 473 -4.11 3.74 20.04
C GLU A 473 -2.74 3.38 19.43
N VAL A 474 -2.72 2.54 18.39
CA VAL A 474 -1.51 2.22 17.63
C VAL A 474 -0.85 3.48 17.07
N LEU A 475 -1.64 4.42 16.51
CA LEU A 475 -1.12 5.69 16.01
C LEU A 475 -0.61 6.59 17.16
N VAL A 476 -1.27 6.58 18.31
CA VAL A 476 -0.81 7.30 19.53
C VAL A 476 0.53 6.73 20.02
N ASP A 477 0.67 5.40 20.08
CA ASP A 477 1.93 4.76 20.47
C ASP A 477 3.06 5.12 19.49
N ALA A 478 2.77 5.19 18.20
CA ALA A 478 3.73 5.52 17.13
C ALA A 478 4.09 7.02 17.06
N GLY A 479 3.31 7.90 17.69
CA GLY A 479 3.58 9.35 17.74
C GLY A 479 4.75 9.69 18.65
N VAL A 480 5.68 10.53 18.18
CA VAL A 480 6.87 10.95 18.93
C VAL A 480 6.48 11.88 20.07
N TYR A 481 5.84 12.99 19.77
CA TYR A 481 5.29 13.88 20.78
C TYR A 481 3.83 13.53 21.04
N LYS A 482 3.53 13.10 22.27
CA LYS A 482 2.16 12.73 22.65
C LYS A 482 1.23 13.95 22.64
N MET A 483 -0.07 13.72 22.50
CA MET A 483 -1.07 14.80 22.44
C MET A 483 -1.45 15.37 23.83
N ASP A 484 -0.67 15.09 24.85
CA ASP A 484 -0.78 15.70 26.17
C ASP A 484 0.00 17.03 26.28
N THR A 485 -0.12 17.70 27.41
CA THR A 485 0.53 19.00 27.67
C THR A 485 2.06 18.93 27.56
N ALA A 486 2.68 17.84 28.02
CA ALA A 486 4.13 17.68 27.99
C ALA A 486 4.65 17.42 26.56
N GLY A 487 3.98 16.52 25.83
CA GLY A 487 4.32 16.24 24.44
C GLY A 487 4.11 17.45 23.53
N ARG A 488 3.02 18.20 23.70
CA ARG A 488 2.80 19.44 22.95
C ARG A 488 3.87 20.49 23.23
N ALA A 489 4.25 20.68 24.49
CA ALA A 489 5.34 21.58 24.85
C ALA A 489 6.69 21.13 24.25
N GLY A 490 6.96 19.82 24.21
CA GLY A 490 8.13 19.25 23.55
C GLY A 490 8.15 19.53 22.04
N PHE A 491 7.01 19.34 21.36
CA PHE A 491 6.88 19.62 19.94
C PHE A 491 7.14 21.09 19.62
N GLU A 492 6.58 22.01 20.43
CA GLU A 492 6.81 23.44 20.30
C GLU A 492 8.28 23.83 20.54
N ARG A 493 8.97 23.19 21.51
CA ARG A 493 10.42 23.40 21.70
C ARG A 493 11.22 23.01 20.49
N PHE A 494 10.88 21.87 19.85
CA PHE A 494 11.50 21.47 18.60
C PHE A 494 11.28 22.52 17.52
N LEU A 495 10.04 22.93 17.27
CA LEU A 495 9.74 23.94 16.25
C LEU A 495 10.44 25.28 16.52
N ALA A 496 10.58 25.68 17.76
CA ALA A 496 11.28 26.91 18.15
C ALA A 496 12.80 26.82 17.99
N SER A 497 13.35 25.63 17.77
CA SER A 497 14.79 25.43 17.54
C SER A 497 15.19 25.53 16.08
N ILE A 498 14.23 25.66 15.15
CA ILE A 498 14.42 25.81 13.72
C ILE A 498 14.49 27.31 13.37
#